data_24c39ebe858862140d5b5e87457c0860
#
_entry.id   24c39ebe858862140d5b5e87457c0860
#
_cell.length_a   1.000
_cell.length_b   1.000
_cell.length_c   1.000
_cell.angle_alpha   90.00
_cell.angle_beta   90.00
_cell.angle_gamma   90.00
#
_symmetry.space_group_name_H-M   'P 1'
#
loop_
_entity.id
_entity.type
_entity.pdbx_description
1 polymer ?
#
loop_
_entity_poly.entity_id
_entity_poly.type
_entity_poly.pdbx_seq_one_letter_code
_entity_poly.pdbx_strand_id
1 'polypeptide(L)'
;MKKLLFTLSVCLATSAAFAQETDTLIYAQGKIVSATTKEPINAKISFQSEPYGNRTGLLNGTTYSFPLFDGEKYSIVVEAPGFAVAKYLLDPAVANAERRVIKDIELALPGTVAKTAETTPHTVGHTMRLDNLIFAVGTARISSESHEELDEVVKMLKDYPRMVIQLEGHTDIKGDPKLNMKLSQERVDAVKTYLVSKGASKNRIKTKAFGGTSPLSKENTEAAHKMNRRVELRVLEN
;
A
#
# COMPACT_ATOMS: atom_id res chain seq x y z
N MET A 1 5.42 -63.28 -59.63
CA MET A 1 5.54 -61.83 -59.69
C MET A 1 4.53 -61.24 -58.73
N LYS A 2 4.97 -60.94 -57.46
CA LYS A 2 4.14 -60.33 -56.41
C LYS A 2 4.59 -58.88 -56.25
N LYS A 3 3.72 -57.95 -56.57
CA LYS A 3 3.94 -56.53 -56.37
C LYS A 3 3.61 -56.19 -54.89
N LEU A 4 4.62 -55.70 -54.19
CA LEU A 4 4.50 -55.22 -52.82
C LEU A 4 4.10 -53.74 -52.87
N LEU A 5 2.88 -53.41 -52.42
CA LEU A 5 2.45 -52.01 -52.24
C LEU A 5 2.97 -51.55 -50.88
N PHE A 6 3.81 -50.50 -50.93
CA PHE A 6 4.24 -49.78 -49.72
C PHE A 6 3.28 -48.63 -49.50
N THR A 7 2.43 -48.72 -48.48
CA THR A 7 1.60 -47.61 -48.02
C THR A 7 2.38 -46.76 -47.05
N LEU A 8 2.72 -45.53 -47.52
CA LEU A 8 3.36 -44.51 -46.71
C LEU A 8 2.30 -43.84 -45.84
N SER A 9 2.29 -44.18 -44.54
CA SER A 9 1.44 -43.50 -43.53
C SER A 9 2.10 -42.21 -43.09
N VAL A 10 1.54 -41.08 -43.52
CA VAL A 10 1.95 -39.76 -43.07
C VAL A 10 1.27 -39.49 -41.72
N CYS A 11 2.01 -39.68 -40.63
CA CYS A 11 1.58 -39.16 -39.33
C CYS A 11 1.71 -37.65 -39.33
N LEU A 12 0.57 -36.95 -39.41
CA LEU A 12 0.50 -35.51 -39.11
C LEU A 12 0.61 -35.36 -37.58
N ALA A 13 1.80 -35.02 -37.11
CA ALA A 13 1.98 -34.59 -35.74
C ALA A 13 1.43 -33.16 -35.61
N THR A 14 0.21 -33.01 -35.10
CA THR A 14 -0.30 -31.73 -34.66
C THR A 14 0.43 -31.35 -33.36
N SER A 15 1.46 -30.55 -33.45
CA SER A 15 2.04 -29.88 -32.31
C SER A 15 1.00 -28.89 -31.78
N ALA A 16 0.24 -29.32 -30.74
CA ALA A 16 -0.49 -28.38 -29.92
C ALA A 16 0.54 -27.51 -29.20
N ALA A 17 0.73 -26.30 -29.71
CA ALA A 17 1.41 -25.26 -28.97
C ALA A 17 0.51 -24.91 -27.77
N PHE A 18 0.83 -25.49 -26.62
CA PHE A 18 0.35 -24.94 -25.36
C PHE A 18 0.96 -23.53 -25.27
N ALA A 19 0.13 -22.52 -25.51
CA ALA A 19 0.45 -21.17 -25.10
C ALA A 19 0.70 -21.23 -23.59
N GLN A 20 1.97 -21.16 -23.17
CA GLN A 20 2.30 -20.85 -21.81
C GLN A 20 1.64 -19.49 -21.54
N GLU A 21 0.60 -19.48 -20.70
CA GLU A 21 0.16 -18.25 -20.06
C GLU A 21 1.40 -17.69 -19.37
N THR A 22 1.96 -16.64 -19.95
CA THR A 22 3.06 -15.93 -19.31
C THR A 22 2.52 -15.42 -18.00
N ASP A 23 3.01 -15.98 -16.91
CA ASP A 23 2.71 -15.49 -15.55
C ASP A 23 3.01 -13.99 -15.50
N THR A 24 1.93 -13.19 -15.57
CA THR A 24 2.04 -11.73 -15.65
C THR A 24 2.30 -11.11 -14.27
N LEU A 25 2.33 -11.93 -13.21
CA LEU A 25 2.53 -11.48 -11.86
C LEU A 25 4.00 -11.06 -11.60
N ILE A 26 4.14 -10.00 -10.80
CA ILE A 26 5.42 -9.61 -10.22
C ILE A 26 5.50 -10.24 -8.83
N TYR A 27 6.66 -10.80 -8.49
CA TYR A 27 6.89 -11.38 -7.16
C TYR A 27 7.84 -10.53 -6.34
N ALA A 28 7.47 -10.23 -5.10
CA ALA A 28 8.38 -9.74 -4.09
C ALA A 28 9.07 -10.92 -3.40
N GLN A 29 10.38 -10.84 -3.20
CA GLN A 29 11.14 -11.88 -2.53
C GLN A 29 12.40 -11.32 -1.86
N GLY A 30 12.86 -11.97 -0.81
CA GLY A 30 14.09 -11.60 -0.12
C GLY A 30 14.41 -12.51 1.06
N LYS A 31 15.55 -12.25 1.67
CA LYS A 31 16.02 -12.89 2.90
C LYS A 31 15.83 -11.94 4.07
N ILE A 32 15.73 -12.52 5.27
CA ILE A 32 15.69 -11.77 6.52
C ILE A 32 16.95 -12.15 7.29
N VAL A 33 17.78 -11.16 7.56
CA VAL A 33 19.09 -11.36 8.18
C VAL A 33 19.33 -10.35 9.30
N SER A 34 20.24 -10.68 10.20
CA SER A 34 20.76 -9.75 11.18
C SER A 34 21.54 -8.64 10.51
N ALA A 35 21.28 -7.39 10.87
CA ALA A 35 22.03 -6.23 10.37
C ALA A 35 23.52 -6.32 10.73
N THR A 36 23.84 -6.95 11.88
CA THR A 36 25.21 -7.05 12.43
C THR A 36 25.94 -8.31 11.94
N THR A 37 25.32 -9.50 12.11
CA THR A 37 26.00 -10.78 11.83
C THR A 37 25.76 -11.31 10.42
N LYS A 38 24.74 -10.76 9.72
CA LYS A 38 24.25 -11.23 8.41
C LYS A 38 23.71 -12.68 8.44
N GLU A 39 23.52 -13.25 9.61
CA GLU A 39 22.90 -14.55 9.78
C GLU A 39 21.40 -14.51 9.53
N PRO A 40 20.80 -15.58 8.98
CA PRO A 40 19.36 -15.65 8.75
C PRO A 40 18.58 -15.57 10.06
N ILE A 41 17.52 -14.78 10.07
CA ILE A 41 16.61 -14.62 11.20
C ILE A 41 15.22 -15.15 10.84
N ASN A 42 14.68 -16.03 11.68
CA ASN A 42 13.30 -16.47 11.55
C ASN A 42 12.38 -15.36 12.08
N ALA A 43 11.57 -14.79 11.21
CA ALA A 43 10.71 -13.66 11.52
C ALA A 43 9.27 -13.91 11.06
N LYS A 44 8.35 -13.21 11.69
CA LYS A 44 6.98 -13.05 11.25
C LYS A 44 6.94 -11.88 10.27
N ILE A 45 6.38 -12.11 9.10
CA ILE A 45 6.30 -11.14 8.01
C ILE A 45 4.81 -10.92 7.70
N SER A 46 4.31 -9.72 7.95
CA SER A 46 2.99 -9.30 7.51
C SER A 46 3.12 -8.32 6.36
N PHE A 47 2.25 -8.45 5.36
CA PHE A 47 2.23 -7.57 4.21
C PHE A 47 0.81 -7.18 3.85
N GLN A 48 0.67 -5.99 3.28
CA GLN A 48 -0.61 -5.47 2.78
C GLN A 48 -0.38 -4.59 1.56
N SER A 49 -1.35 -4.62 0.61
CA SER A 49 -1.32 -3.74 -0.55
C SER A 49 -1.60 -2.29 -0.15
N GLU A 50 -0.92 -1.36 -0.81
CA GLU A 50 -1.13 0.08 -0.61
C GLU A 50 -1.87 0.69 -1.83
N PRO A 51 -2.72 1.68 -1.61
CA PRO A 51 -2.96 2.36 -0.33
C PRO A 51 -4.07 1.72 0.52
N TYR A 52 -4.70 0.64 0.07
CA TYR A 52 -6.02 0.24 0.56
C TYR A 52 -6.02 -1.00 1.46
N GLY A 53 -4.91 -1.71 1.59
CA GLY A 53 -4.84 -2.91 2.41
C GLY A 53 -5.78 -4.05 1.96
N ASN A 54 -6.26 -4.02 0.72
CA ASN A 54 -7.23 -4.98 0.20
C ASN A 54 -6.67 -6.40 0.11
N ARG A 55 -5.36 -6.51 0.02
CA ARG A 55 -4.64 -7.78 -0.05
C ARG A 55 -3.63 -7.83 1.08
N THR A 56 -3.88 -8.71 2.03
CA THR A 56 -3.03 -8.90 3.20
C THR A 56 -2.56 -10.33 3.28
N GLY A 57 -1.42 -10.54 3.91
CA GLY A 57 -0.92 -11.88 4.16
C GLY A 57 0.06 -11.93 5.32
N LEU A 58 0.30 -13.15 5.78
CA LEU A 58 1.21 -13.45 6.87
C LEU A 58 2.11 -14.61 6.46
N LEU A 59 3.41 -14.43 6.60
CA LEU A 59 4.44 -15.43 6.39
C LEU A 59 5.31 -15.57 7.63
N ASN A 60 5.97 -16.73 7.78
CA ASN A 60 6.98 -16.94 8.82
C ASN A 60 8.17 -17.62 8.18
N GLY A 61 9.37 -17.17 8.48
CA GLY A 61 10.58 -17.78 7.96
C GLY A 61 11.77 -16.84 7.91
N THR A 62 12.85 -17.34 7.35
CA THR A 62 14.09 -16.60 7.09
C THR A 62 14.13 -15.97 5.70
N THR A 63 13.11 -16.26 4.89
CA THR A 63 12.92 -15.74 3.54
C THR A 63 11.43 -15.46 3.31
N TYR A 64 11.13 -14.63 2.34
CA TYR A 64 9.75 -14.41 1.91
C TYR A 64 9.64 -14.40 0.39
N SER A 65 8.48 -14.82 -0.10
CA SER A 65 8.08 -14.68 -1.51
C SER A 65 6.55 -14.60 -1.58
N PHE A 66 6.03 -13.55 -2.23
CA PHE A 66 4.59 -13.40 -2.46
C PHE A 66 4.34 -12.55 -3.71
N PRO A 67 3.19 -12.74 -4.39
CA PRO A 67 2.84 -11.98 -5.58
C PRO A 67 2.42 -10.55 -5.24
N LEU A 68 2.87 -9.58 -6.05
CA LEU A 68 2.39 -8.21 -6.08
C LEU A 68 1.33 -8.10 -7.19
N PHE A 69 0.07 -7.97 -6.79
CA PHE A 69 -1.04 -7.93 -7.73
C PHE A 69 -1.32 -6.50 -8.21
N ASP A 70 -1.90 -6.39 -9.41
CA ASP A 70 -2.51 -5.18 -9.96
C ASP A 70 -1.58 -3.94 -10.03
N GLY A 71 -0.26 -4.14 -9.96
CA GLY A 71 0.70 -3.05 -9.92
C GLY A 71 0.68 -2.23 -8.63
N GLU A 72 -0.03 -2.69 -7.60
CA GLU A 72 -0.09 -2.03 -6.29
C GLU A 72 1.23 -2.15 -5.54
N LYS A 73 1.57 -1.12 -4.78
CA LYS A 73 2.67 -1.19 -3.82
C LYS A 73 2.25 -2.00 -2.60
N TYR A 74 3.22 -2.61 -1.92
CA TYR A 74 2.96 -3.40 -0.72
C TYR A 74 3.82 -2.91 0.44
N SER A 75 3.16 -2.63 1.56
CA SER A 75 3.83 -2.44 2.84
C SER A 75 4.13 -3.81 3.45
N ILE A 76 5.35 -4.01 3.92
CA ILE A 76 5.80 -5.22 4.61
C ILE A 76 6.33 -4.85 5.99
N VAL A 77 5.84 -5.54 7.02
CA VAL A 77 6.28 -5.40 8.40
C VAL A 77 6.91 -6.71 8.84
N VAL A 78 8.13 -6.65 9.36
CA VAL A 78 8.91 -7.80 9.79
C VAL A 78 9.23 -7.70 11.27
N GLU A 79 8.84 -8.73 12.02
CA GLU A 79 8.95 -8.83 13.46
C GLU A 79 9.71 -10.11 13.84
N ALA A 80 10.73 -9.99 14.67
CA ALA A 80 11.44 -11.14 15.24
C ALA A 80 11.77 -10.89 16.72
N PRO A 81 11.73 -11.91 17.59
CA PRO A 81 12.10 -11.78 19.00
C PRO A 81 13.51 -11.22 19.17
N GLY A 82 13.67 -10.18 19.98
CA GLY A 82 14.97 -9.55 20.26
C GLY A 82 15.46 -8.57 19.21
N PHE A 83 14.68 -8.29 18.16
CA PHE A 83 14.99 -7.32 17.11
C PHE A 83 13.98 -6.17 17.06
N ALA A 84 14.41 -5.03 16.56
CA ALA A 84 13.51 -3.92 16.26
C ALA A 84 12.60 -4.28 15.07
N VAL A 85 11.33 -3.85 15.14
CA VAL A 85 10.39 -4.04 14.04
C VAL A 85 10.87 -3.27 12.80
N ALA A 86 10.93 -3.94 11.66
CA ALA A 86 11.33 -3.33 10.40
C ALA A 86 10.12 -3.20 9.47
N LYS A 87 9.99 -2.05 8.79
CA LYS A 87 8.93 -1.75 7.83
C LYS A 87 9.55 -1.34 6.50
N TYR A 88 9.01 -1.87 5.40
CA TYR A 88 9.47 -1.55 4.04
C TYR A 88 8.29 -1.40 3.10
N LEU A 89 8.48 -0.57 2.06
CA LEU A 89 7.57 -0.48 0.92
C LEU A 89 8.18 -1.24 -0.25
N LEU A 90 7.42 -2.11 -0.89
CA LEU A 90 7.78 -2.84 -2.09
C LEU A 90 7.00 -2.25 -3.27
N ASP A 91 7.74 -1.73 -4.25
CA ASP A 91 7.17 -1.10 -5.44
C ASP A 91 7.35 -2.03 -6.65
N PRO A 92 6.28 -2.53 -7.29
CA PRO A 92 6.40 -3.37 -8.47
C PRO A 92 7.08 -2.68 -9.66
N ALA A 93 7.11 -1.33 -9.68
CA ALA A 93 7.78 -0.57 -10.74
C ALA A 93 9.31 -0.79 -10.78
N VAL A 94 9.92 -1.26 -9.68
CA VAL A 94 11.36 -1.57 -9.62
C VAL A 94 11.67 -3.05 -9.89
N ALA A 95 10.71 -3.82 -10.41
CA ALA A 95 10.92 -5.22 -10.74
C ALA A 95 11.99 -5.40 -11.82
N ASN A 96 12.82 -6.42 -11.66
CA ASN A 96 13.83 -6.79 -12.64
C ASN A 96 13.23 -7.47 -13.89
N ALA A 97 14.09 -7.89 -14.82
CA ALA A 97 13.66 -8.54 -16.07
C ALA A 97 12.90 -9.85 -15.83
N GLU A 98 13.18 -10.55 -14.72
CA GLU A 98 12.47 -11.77 -14.31
C GLU A 98 11.18 -11.47 -13.52
N ARG A 99 10.70 -10.20 -13.56
CA ARG A 99 9.50 -9.74 -12.86
C ARG A 99 9.55 -9.97 -11.34
N ARG A 100 10.72 -9.69 -10.74
CA ARG A 100 10.95 -9.86 -9.31
C ARG A 100 11.40 -8.56 -8.67
N VAL A 101 10.78 -8.20 -7.55
CA VAL A 101 11.27 -7.17 -6.63
C VAL A 101 12.09 -7.88 -5.55
N ILE A 102 13.41 -7.78 -5.62
CA ILE A 102 14.32 -8.43 -4.68
C ILE A 102 14.69 -7.44 -3.60
N LYS A 103 14.36 -7.74 -2.33
CA LYS A 103 14.65 -6.90 -1.19
C LYS A 103 15.03 -7.75 0.02
N ASP A 104 16.31 -7.78 0.36
CA ASP A 104 16.73 -8.37 1.63
C ASP A 104 16.46 -7.41 2.79
N ILE A 105 16.01 -7.95 3.92
CA ILE A 105 15.58 -7.21 5.10
C ILE A 105 16.59 -7.45 6.21
N GLU A 106 17.19 -6.37 6.68
CA GLU A 106 18.14 -6.39 7.79
C GLU A 106 17.46 -5.96 9.08
N LEU A 107 17.41 -6.85 10.05
CA LEU A 107 16.88 -6.56 11.38
C LEU A 107 18.00 -6.13 12.34
N ALA A 108 17.79 -5.00 12.99
CA ALA A 108 18.69 -4.47 14.00
C ALA A 108 18.23 -4.83 15.41
N LEU A 109 19.17 -4.88 16.36
CA LEU A 109 18.84 -4.98 17.78
C LEU A 109 18.13 -3.69 18.27
N PRO A 110 17.22 -3.77 19.24
CA PRO A 110 16.60 -2.61 19.84
C PRO A 110 17.64 -1.63 20.37
N GLY A 111 17.52 -0.35 20.00
CA GLY A 111 18.47 0.69 20.41
C GLY A 111 19.72 0.85 19.53
N THR A 112 19.99 -0.07 18.59
CA THR A 112 20.94 0.16 17.51
C THR A 112 20.18 0.72 16.33
N VAL A 113 20.48 1.95 15.93
CA VAL A 113 19.93 2.53 14.71
C VAL A 113 20.54 1.75 13.54
N ALA A 114 19.87 0.68 13.09
CA ALA A 114 20.14 0.17 11.77
C ALA A 114 19.85 1.33 10.82
N LYS A 115 20.81 1.64 9.95
CA LYS A 115 20.56 2.52 8.81
C LYS A 115 19.66 1.74 7.86
N THR A 116 18.41 1.58 8.29
CA THR A 116 17.32 1.07 7.47
C THR A 116 17.28 2.02 6.30
N ALA A 117 17.43 1.50 5.10
CA ALA A 117 17.07 2.28 3.92
C ALA A 117 15.60 2.65 4.15
N GLU A 118 15.41 3.85 4.65
CA GLU A 118 14.10 4.43 4.91
C GLU A 118 13.30 4.40 3.61
N THR A 119 12.43 3.40 3.49
CA THR A 119 11.19 3.68 2.81
C THR A 119 10.39 4.48 3.84
N THR A 120 10.75 5.74 3.96
CA THR A 120 10.03 6.65 4.82
C THR A 120 8.59 6.65 4.35
N PRO A 121 7.60 6.59 5.26
CA PRO A 121 6.19 6.84 4.93
C PRO A 121 5.99 8.21 4.27
N HIS A 122 7.06 8.90 3.95
CA HIS A 122 7.19 10.27 3.48
C HIS A 122 7.75 10.37 2.05
N THR A 123 7.82 9.24 1.30
CA THR A 123 8.21 9.27 -0.12
C THR A 123 7.14 10.00 -0.93
N VAL A 124 7.57 10.87 -1.85
CA VAL A 124 6.65 11.56 -2.78
C VAL A 124 5.78 10.56 -3.53
N GLY A 125 4.48 10.81 -3.55
CA GLY A 125 3.47 9.91 -4.11
C GLY A 125 2.92 8.87 -3.12
N HIS A 126 3.56 8.68 -1.94
CA HIS A 126 3.02 7.79 -0.90
C HIS A 126 1.67 8.31 -0.39
N THR A 127 0.71 7.42 -0.27
CA THR A 127 -0.63 7.71 0.26
C THR A 127 -0.86 6.91 1.53
N MET A 128 -1.29 7.57 2.59
CA MET A 128 -1.67 6.97 3.88
C MET A 128 -3.15 7.22 4.12
N ARG A 129 -3.89 6.21 4.55
CA ARG A 129 -5.26 6.40 5.03
C ARG A 129 -5.23 6.82 6.51
N LEU A 130 -6.09 7.78 6.87
CA LEU A 130 -6.33 8.13 8.26
C LEU A 130 -7.43 7.20 8.78
N ASP A 131 -7.03 6.09 9.41
CA ASP A 131 -7.92 4.98 9.75
C ASP A 131 -8.82 5.26 10.96
N ASN A 132 -8.31 6.07 11.91
CA ASN A 132 -9.03 6.46 13.11
C ASN A 132 -9.74 7.81 12.96
N LEU A 133 -9.78 8.36 11.73
CA LEU A 133 -10.46 9.63 11.48
C LEU A 133 -11.97 9.43 11.39
N ILE A 134 -12.66 9.86 12.44
CA ILE A 134 -14.09 9.71 12.60
C ILE A 134 -14.77 11.09 12.48
N PHE A 135 -15.80 11.17 11.64
CA PHE A 135 -16.68 12.32 11.55
C PHE A 135 -18.07 11.96 12.09
N ALA A 136 -18.75 12.94 12.69
CA ALA A 136 -20.16 12.78 13.00
C ALA A 136 -20.95 12.54 11.70
N VAL A 137 -21.96 11.68 11.78
CA VAL A 137 -22.74 11.24 10.61
C VAL A 137 -23.25 12.42 9.79
N GLY A 138 -22.99 12.39 8.48
CA GLY A 138 -23.45 13.42 7.54
C GLY A 138 -22.76 14.79 7.66
N THR A 139 -21.71 14.90 8.49
CA THR A 139 -21.04 16.19 8.74
C THR A 139 -19.54 16.12 8.52
N ALA A 140 -18.86 17.26 8.63
CA ALA A 140 -17.41 17.41 8.65
C ALA A 140 -16.86 17.66 10.09
N ARG A 141 -17.66 17.41 11.13
CA ARG A 141 -17.23 17.57 12.52
C ARG A 141 -16.36 16.40 12.93
N ILE A 142 -15.09 16.68 13.23
CA ILE A 142 -14.11 15.69 13.67
C ILE A 142 -14.42 15.26 15.10
N SER A 143 -14.42 13.95 15.36
CA SER A 143 -14.53 13.39 16.70
C SER A 143 -13.24 13.62 17.51
N SER A 144 -13.34 13.77 18.83
CA SER A 144 -12.17 13.86 19.71
C SER A 144 -11.26 12.63 19.66
N GLU A 145 -11.83 11.47 19.36
CA GLU A 145 -11.10 10.20 19.22
C GLU A 145 -10.10 10.23 18.06
N SER A 146 -10.33 11.11 17.07
CA SER A 146 -9.45 11.28 15.91
C SER A 146 -8.27 12.21 16.16
N HIS A 147 -8.22 12.88 17.30
CA HIS A 147 -7.20 13.90 17.54
C HIS A 147 -5.81 13.31 17.66
N GLU A 148 -5.66 12.11 18.23
CA GLU A 148 -4.36 11.43 18.37
C GLU A 148 -3.71 11.19 17.00
N GLU A 149 -4.45 10.60 16.06
CA GLU A 149 -3.95 10.36 14.69
C GLU A 149 -3.60 11.67 13.96
N LEU A 150 -4.43 12.71 14.13
CA LEU A 150 -4.16 14.01 13.52
C LEU A 150 -2.95 14.72 14.17
N ASP A 151 -2.73 14.54 15.45
CA ASP A 151 -1.54 15.07 16.15
C ASP A 151 -0.26 14.35 15.70
N GLU A 152 -0.32 13.07 15.31
CA GLU A 152 0.80 12.38 14.64
C GLU A 152 1.11 12.98 13.27
N VAL A 153 0.09 13.35 12.48
CA VAL A 153 0.29 14.07 11.21
C VAL A 153 0.94 15.43 11.45
N VAL A 154 0.54 16.14 12.49
CA VAL A 154 1.20 17.41 12.88
C VAL A 154 2.66 17.20 13.23
N LYS A 155 2.96 16.16 14.01
CA LYS A 155 4.34 15.79 14.35
C LYS A 155 5.14 15.48 13.10
N MET A 156 4.63 14.67 12.20
CA MET A 156 5.25 14.35 10.91
C MET A 156 5.59 15.62 10.12
N LEU A 157 4.66 16.56 9.99
CA LEU A 157 4.89 17.82 9.30
C LEU A 157 5.91 18.73 10.00
N LYS A 158 6.13 18.58 11.31
CA LYS A 158 7.19 19.28 12.05
C LYS A 158 8.54 18.63 11.83
N ASP A 159 8.59 17.30 11.86
CA ASP A 159 9.81 16.51 11.69
C ASP A 159 10.36 16.63 10.25
N TYR A 160 9.48 16.87 9.26
CA TYR A 160 9.81 17.06 7.84
C TYR A 160 9.40 18.46 7.35
N PRO A 161 10.26 19.49 7.57
CA PRO A 161 9.89 20.89 7.31
C PRO A 161 9.59 21.22 5.83
N ARG A 162 10.12 20.44 4.89
CA ARG A 162 9.89 20.63 3.44
C ARG A 162 8.70 19.84 2.91
N MET A 163 8.17 18.90 3.70
CA MET A 163 7.08 18.05 3.25
C MET A 163 5.82 18.87 2.94
N VAL A 164 5.26 18.59 1.77
CA VAL A 164 3.95 19.07 1.33
C VAL A 164 3.03 17.88 1.18
N ILE A 165 1.83 17.97 1.77
CA ILE A 165 0.82 16.91 1.71
C ILE A 165 -0.44 17.37 1.00
N GLN A 166 -1.20 16.39 0.47
CA GLN A 166 -2.57 16.57 -0.01
C GLN A 166 -3.50 15.67 0.79
N LEU A 167 -4.53 16.26 1.37
CA LEU A 167 -5.63 15.53 2.00
C LEU A 167 -6.68 15.23 0.93
N GLU A 168 -7.02 13.95 0.77
CA GLU A 168 -7.94 13.43 -0.23
C GLU A 168 -9.20 12.91 0.45
N GLY A 169 -10.36 13.54 0.18
CA GLY A 169 -11.62 13.21 0.86
C GLY A 169 -12.54 12.35 0.01
N HIS A 170 -13.03 11.26 0.59
CA HIS A 170 -13.91 10.30 -0.06
C HIS A 170 -15.21 10.09 0.73
N THR A 171 -16.28 9.79 0.00
CA THR A 171 -17.54 9.31 0.55
C THR A 171 -17.82 7.90 0.03
N ASP A 172 -18.86 7.26 0.53
CA ASP A 172 -19.43 6.12 -0.17
C ASP A 172 -20.17 6.58 -1.45
N ILE A 173 -20.62 5.59 -2.23
CA ILE A 173 -21.30 5.82 -3.54
C ILE A 173 -22.78 6.14 -3.41
N LYS A 174 -23.33 6.14 -2.18
CA LYS A 174 -24.75 6.40 -1.94
C LYS A 174 -25.05 7.91 -1.94
N GLY A 175 -26.25 8.26 -2.39
CA GLY A 175 -26.76 9.62 -2.35
C GLY A 175 -26.40 10.47 -3.56
N ASP A 176 -26.60 11.76 -3.44
CA ASP A 176 -26.34 12.73 -4.51
C ASP A 176 -24.85 12.97 -4.70
N PRO A 177 -24.30 12.78 -5.93
CA PRO A 177 -22.86 12.95 -6.19
C PRO A 177 -22.35 14.38 -5.88
N LYS A 178 -23.16 15.42 -6.06
CA LYS A 178 -22.76 16.80 -5.77
C LYS A 178 -22.68 17.03 -4.27
N LEU A 179 -23.62 16.48 -3.51
CA LEU A 179 -23.59 16.54 -2.04
C LEU A 179 -22.41 15.76 -1.49
N ASN A 180 -22.11 14.58 -2.06
CA ASN A 180 -20.93 13.80 -1.69
C ASN A 180 -19.62 14.53 -1.98
N MET A 181 -19.52 15.20 -3.13
CA MET A 181 -18.37 16.03 -3.46
C MET A 181 -18.21 17.18 -2.46
N LYS A 182 -19.28 17.88 -2.13
CA LYS A 182 -19.27 18.95 -1.13
C LYS A 182 -18.88 18.44 0.25
N LEU A 183 -19.48 17.36 0.73
CA LEU A 183 -19.18 16.79 2.04
C LEU A 183 -17.71 16.33 2.15
N SER A 184 -17.18 15.70 1.11
CA SER A 184 -15.77 15.30 1.09
C SER A 184 -14.81 16.49 1.13
N GLN A 185 -15.16 17.61 0.45
CA GLN A 185 -14.38 18.86 0.54
C GLN A 185 -14.44 19.45 1.95
N GLU A 186 -15.61 19.55 2.54
CA GLU A 186 -15.77 20.07 3.90
C GLU A 186 -14.97 19.27 4.92
N ARG A 187 -14.90 17.95 4.76
CA ARG A 187 -14.12 17.05 5.64
C ARG A 187 -12.62 17.29 5.54
N VAL A 188 -12.06 17.36 4.33
CA VAL A 188 -10.61 17.62 4.20
C VAL A 188 -10.25 19.05 4.64
N ASP A 189 -11.14 20.01 4.48
CA ASP A 189 -10.94 21.37 4.97
C ASP A 189 -11.01 21.46 6.50
N ALA A 190 -11.87 20.67 7.14
CA ALA A 190 -11.92 20.53 8.60
C ALA A 190 -10.60 19.91 9.15
N VAL A 191 -10.10 18.85 8.50
CA VAL A 191 -8.80 18.25 8.87
C VAL A 191 -7.67 19.26 8.69
N LYS A 192 -7.61 19.95 7.55
CA LYS A 192 -6.62 21.02 7.33
C LYS A 192 -6.69 22.10 8.40
N THR A 193 -7.88 22.54 8.75
CA THR A 193 -8.10 23.53 9.81
C THR A 193 -7.55 23.04 11.14
N TYR A 194 -7.80 21.80 11.50
CA TYR A 194 -7.25 21.19 12.70
C TYR A 194 -5.71 21.19 12.69
N LEU A 195 -5.08 20.66 11.63
CA LEU A 195 -3.63 20.59 11.51
C LEU A 195 -2.98 21.98 11.60
N VAL A 196 -3.59 22.99 10.96
CA VAL A 196 -3.10 24.37 11.02
C VAL A 196 -3.25 24.95 12.43
N SER A 197 -4.34 24.67 13.13
CA SER A 197 -4.54 25.13 14.53
C SER A 197 -3.50 24.54 15.49
N LYS A 198 -2.92 23.38 15.15
CA LYS A 198 -1.85 22.71 15.90
C LYS A 198 -0.44 23.12 15.45
N GLY A 199 -0.34 24.09 14.55
CA GLY A 199 0.92 24.72 14.12
C GLY A 199 1.51 24.20 12.80
N ALA A 200 0.79 23.38 12.06
CA ALA A 200 1.21 23.02 10.70
C ALA A 200 1.04 24.21 9.73
N SER A 201 1.99 24.42 8.81
CA SER A 201 1.91 25.49 7.84
C SER A 201 0.81 25.27 6.83
N LYS A 202 -0.10 26.23 6.69
CA LYS A 202 -1.24 26.19 5.76
C LYS A 202 -0.83 25.93 4.30
N ASN A 203 0.32 26.47 3.89
CA ASN A 203 0.81 26.37 2.51
C ASN A 203 1.31 24.96 2.15
N ARG A 204 1.64 24.16 3.15
CA ARG A 204 2.10 22.78 3.00
C ARG A 204 0.98 21.74 3.00
N ILE A 205 -0.28 22.18 3.14
CA ILE A 205 -1.44 21.28 3.18
C ILE A 205 -2.37 21.66 2.05
N LYS A 206 -2.43 20.81 1.02
CA LYS A 206 -3.41 20.88 -0.07
C LYS A 206 -4.63 20.05 0.29
N THR A 207 -5.78 20.36 -0.30
CA THR A 207 -7.01 19.56 -0.14
C THR A 207 -7.57 19.20 -1.50
N LYS A 208 -8.16 18.01 -1.62
CA LYS A 208 -8.85 17.54 -2.81
C LYS A 208 -10.03 16.65 -2.44
N ALA A 209 -11.19 16.97 -2.99
CA ALA A 209 -12.39 16.16 -2.84
C ALA A 209 -12.53 15.17 -3.99
N PHE A 210 -12.96 13.96 -3.68
CA PHE A 210 -13.32 12.92 -4.65
C PHE A 210 -14.78 12.51 -4.53
N GLY A 211 -15.47 12.85 -3.44
CA GLY A 211 -16.82 12.34 -3.20
C GLY A 211 -16.88 10.82 -3.30
N GLY A 212 -17.86 10.29 -3.99
CA GLY A 212 -18.01 8.85 -4.24
C GLY A 212 -17.36 8.34 -5.54
N THR A 213 -16.51 9.14 -6.22
CA THR A 213 -15.98 8.79 -7.55
C THR A 213 -14.84 7.76 -7.53
N SER A 214 -14.20 7.57 -6.39
CA SER A 214 -13.05 6.66 -6.22
C SER A 214 -13.30 5.69 -5.06
N PRO A 215 -14.29 4.78 -5.20
CA PRO A 215 -14.61 3.81 -4.16
C PRO A 215 -13.53 2.72 -4.07
N LEU A 216 -13.21 2.27 -2.86
CA LEU A 216 -12.36 1.12 -2.60
C LEU A 216 -13.11 -0.20 -2.87
N SER A 217 -14.40 -0.21 -2.56
CA SER A 217 -15.29 -1.32 -2.85
C SER A 217 -16.57 -0.79 -3.46
N LYS A 218 -17.05 -1.48 -4.50
CA LYS A 218 -18.35 -1.23 -5.15
C LYS A 218 -19.48 -2.05 -4.56
N GLU A 219 -19.18 -2.90 -3.58
CA GLU A 219 -20.18 -3.71 -2.90
C GLU A 219 -21.17 -2.82 -2.14
N ASN A 220 -22.43 -3.28 -2.09
CA ASN A 220 -23.47 -2.60 -1.34
C ASN A 220 -23.60 -3.15 0.08
N THR A 221 -22.50 -3.22 0.80
CA THR A 221 -22.42 -3.65 2.20
C THR A 221 -22.02 -2.49 3.11
N GLU A 222 -22.43 -2.53 4.38
CA GLU A 222 -22.02 -1.47 5.32
C GLU A 222 -20.50 -1.44 5.53
N ALA A 223 -19.85 -2.60 5.47
CA ALA A 223 -18.39 -2.69 5.52
C ALA A 223 -17.74 -1.94 4.35
N ALA A 224 -18.24 -2.14 3.12
CA ALA A 224 -17.76 -1.44 1.94
C ALA A 224 -18.01 0.09 2.03
N HIS A 225 -19.20 0.48 2.51
CA HIS A 225 -19.50 1.89 2.72
C HIS A 225 -18.57 2.54 3.75
N LYS A 226 -18.28 1.84 4.85
CA LYS A 226 -17.34 2.31 5.88
C LYS A 226 -15.93 2.47 5.32
N MET A 227 -15.44 1.53 4.50
CA MET A 227 -14.14 1.64 3.83
C MET A 227 -14.09 2.83 2.87
N ASN A 228 -15.18 3.08 2.14
CA ASN A 228 -15.24 4.17 1.17
C ASN A 228 -15.26 5.56 1.83
N ARG A 229 -15.90 5.71 3.00
CA ARG A 229 -15.93 6.95 3.79
C ARG A 229 -14.61 7.15 4.52
N ARG A 230 -13.65 7.81 3.87
CA ARG A 230 -12.29 7.99 4.38
C ARG A 230 -11.66 9.31 3.99
N VAL A 231 -10.58 9.64 4.66
CA VAL A 231 -9.61 10.67 4.23
C VAL A 231 -8.26 9.99 4.06
N GLU A 232 -7.61 10.30 2.97
CA GLU A 232 -6.24 9.87 2.67
C GLU A 232 -5.31 11.09 2.71
N LEU A 233 -4.06 10.84 3.07
CA LEU A 233 -2.97 11.81 3.04
C LEU A 233 -1.96 11.36 2.00
N ARG A 234 -1.72 12.18 0.98
CA ARG A 234 -0.69 11.94 -0.04
C ARG A 234 0.48 12.88 0.14
N VAL A 235 1.68 12.37 0.13
CA VAL A 235 2.91 13.18 0.12
C VAL A 235 3.15 13.71 -1.30
N LEU A 236 3.19 15.04 -1.45
CA LEU A 236 3.46 15.70 -2.73
C LEU A 236 4.92 16.11 -2.89
N GLU A 237 5.54 16.54 -1.80
CA GLU A 237 6.94 16.97 -1.73
C GLU A 237 7.53 16.56 -0.38
N ASN A 238 8.85 16.31 -0.34
CA ASN A 238 9.56 15.97 0.90
C ASN A 238 11.04 16.45 0.84
#